data_c6ce81256b73982596f33be1c4f18a19
#
_entry.id   c6ce81256b73982596f33be1c4f18a19
#
_cell.length_a   1.000
_cell.length_b   1.000
_cell.length_c   1.000
_cell.angle_alpha   90.00
_cell.angle_beta   90.00
_cell.angle_gamma   90.00
#
_symmetry.space_group_name_H-M   'P 1'
#
loop_
_entity.id
_entity.type
_entity.pdbx_description
1 polymer ?
#
loop_
_entity_poly.entity_id
_entity_poly.type
_entity_poly.pdbx_seq_one_letter_code
_entity_poly.pdbx_strand_id
1 'polypeptide(L)'
;MPLVYPNMQLSEVVEEHPSLIPVINRFGIRLGLGDKSVKTLCEEHSLDTDFLLTVINSFLNEEYFPEKKLQTFHTSQIIDYLTKTNQYYLRYQLPNIERHLGSFISMSTPGNPTLGLIGRFFSSFKEELIARIEKDDKIWFPYCMSLSKKLGKEPAGTIDGLQITSEQRTE
;
A
#
# COMPACT_ATOMS: atom_id res chain seq x y z
N MET A 1 -17.11 -10.77 5.28
CA MET A 1 -16.07 -11.80 5.11
C MET A 1 -15.51 -12.18 6.47
N PRO A 2 -15.08 -13.45 6.76
CA PRO A 2 -14.44 -13.76 8.04
C PRO A 2 -13.15 -12.98 8.18
N LEU A 3 -12.81 -12.60 9.43
CA LEU A 3 -11.56 -11.90 9.72
C LEU A 3 -10.39 -12.88 9.75
N VAL A 4 -9.22 -12.40 9.35
CA VAL A 4 -7.97 -13.14 9.49
C VAL A 4 -7.42 -12.96 10.89
N TYR A 5 -6.96 -14.03 11.50
CA TYR A 5 -6.46 -14.11 12.87
C TYR A 5 -4.98 -14.52 12.94
N PRO A 6 -4.26 -14.25 14.05
CA PRO A 6 -2.83 -14.47 14.16
C PRO A 6 -2.35 -15.90 13.93
N ASN A 7 -3.18 -16.89 14.28
CA ASN A 7 -2.89 -18.32 14.19
C ASN A 7 -3.29 -18.97 12.86
N MET A 8 -3.91 -18.21 11.94
CA MET A 8 -4.22 -18.71 10.61
C MET A 8 -2.96 -18.81 9.75
N GLN A 9 -2.90 -19.79 8.87
CA GLN A 9 -1.83 -19.91 7.88
C GLN A 9 -2.00 -18.84 6.81
N LEU A 10 -0.97 -18.02 6.61
CA LEU A 10 -1.05 -16.94 5.63
C LEU A 10 -1.11 -17.47 4.19
N SER A 11 -0.56 -18.66 3.93
CA SER A 11 -0.66 -19.34 2.63
C SER A 11 -2.11 -19.64 2.25
N GLU A 12 -2.91 -20.16 3.17
CA GLU A 12 -4.33 -20.44 2.93
C GLU A 12 -5.12 -19.15 2.66
N VAL A 13 -4.85 -18.10 3.44
CA VAL A 13 -5.49 -16.79 3.23
C VAL A 13 -5.15 -16.20 1.86
N VAL A 14 -3.91 -16.35 1.42
CA VAL A 14 -3.47 -15.86 0.10
C VAL A 14 -4.01 -16.71 -1.04
N GLU A 15 -4.15 -18.02 -0.84
CA GLU A 15 -4.77 -18.93 -1.81
C GLU A 15 -6.24 -18.56 -2.06
N GLU A 16 -7.00 -18.30 -0.99
CA GLU A 16 -8.37 -17.80 -1.10
C GLU A 16 -8.45 -16.38 -1.67
N HIS A 17 -7.43 -15.55 -1.39
CA HIS A 17 -7.40 -14.13 -1.75
C HIS A 17 -6.08 -13.72 -2.41
N PRO A 18 -5.82 -14.09 -3.68
CA PRO A 18 -4.57 -13.75 -4.37
C PRO A 18 -4.29 -12.24 -4.48
N SER A 19 -5.33 -11.41 -4.39
CA SER A 19 -5.21 -9.95 -4.36
C SER A 19 -4.44 -9.42 -3.15
N LEU A 20 -4.23 -10.24 -2.09
CA LEU A 20 -3.39 -9.90 -0.95
C LEU A 20 -1.90 -9.93 -1.25
N ILE A 21 -1.46 -10.61 -2.31
CA ILE A 21 -0.02 -10.72 -2.63
C ILE A 21 0.67 -9.34 -2.68
N PRO A 22 0.17 -8.33 -3.39
CA PRO A 22 0.77 -7.00 -3.36
C PRO A 22 0.71 -6.33 -1.99
N VAL A 23 -0.26 -6.67 -1.15
CA VAL A 23 -0.40 -6.11 0.20
C VAL A 23 0.68 -6.65 1.11
N ILE A 24 0.85 -7.98 1.19
CA ILE A 24 1.87 -8.61 2.03
C ILE A 24 3.29 -8.30 1.56
N ASN A 25 3.50 -8.14 0.25
CA ASN A 25 4.81 -7.76 -0.29
C ASN A 25 5.29 -6.39 0.21
N ARG A 26 4.38 -5.45 0.53
CA ARG A 26 4.74 -4.15 1.13
C ARG A 26 5.33 -4.29 2.54
N PHE A 27 5.02 -5.39 3.22
CA PHE A 27 5.62 -5.76 4.50
C PHE A 27 6.91 -6.56 4.36
N GLY A 28 7.41 -6.77 3.13
CA GLY A 28 8.60 -7.57 2.86
C GLY A 28 8.34 -9.08 2.85
N ILE A 29 7.10 -9.52 3.04
CA ILE A 29 6.72 -10.93 3.01
C ILE A 29 6.61 -11.37 1.55
N ARG A 30 7.41 -12.36 1.16
CA ARG A 30 7.43 -12.94 -0.19
C ARG A 30 6.68 -14.26 -0.24
N LEU A 31 6.25 -14.68 -1.43
CA LEU A 31 5.66 -16.00 -1.64
C LEU A 31 6.64 -17.12 -1.26
N GLY A 32 6.12 -18.32 -0.99
CA GLY A 32 6.86 -19.42 -0.39
C GLY A 32 6.65 -19.46 1.13
N LEU A 33 5.45 -19.12 1.58
CA LEU A 33 5.06 -18.93 2.98
C LEU A 33 5.09 -20.25 3.79
N GLY A 34 4.96 -21.39 3.11
CA GLY A 34 4.81 -22.70 3.78
C GLY A 34 3.57 -22.71 4.68
N ASP A 35 3.64 -23.52 5.74
CA ASP A 35 2.54 -23.70 6.70
C ASP A 35 2.61 -22.74 7.89
N LYS A 36 3.31 -21.59 7.70
CA LYS A 36 3.53 -20.63 8.79
C LYS A 36 2.29 -19.81 9.07
N SER A 37 2.02 -19.61 10.36
CA SER A 37 0.96 -18.70 10.79
C SER A 37 1.33 -17.24 10.52
N VAL A 38 0.33 -16.37 10.45
CA VAL A 38 0.54 -14.91 10.34
C VAL A 38 1.45 -14.42 11.45
N LYS A 39 1.24 -14.87 12.69
CA LYS A 39 2.06 -14.50 13.85
C LYS A 39 3.52 -14.91 13.66
N THR A 40 3.79 -16.14 13.26
CA THR A 40 5.15 -16.65 13.03
C THR A 40 5.88 -15.83 11.96
N LEU A 41 5.19 -15.51 10.87
CA LEU A 41 5.76 -14.68 9.81
C LEU A 41 6.06 -13.24 10.29
N CYS A 42 5.17 -12.68 11.12
CA CYS A 42 5.44 -11.38 11.72
C CYS A 42 6.67 -11.38 12.62
N GLU A 43 6.84 -12.42 13.44
CA GLU A 43 8.02 -12.59 14.30
C GLU A 43 9.31 -12.69 13.48
N GLU A 44 9.32 -13.50 12.40
CA GLU A 44 10.47 -13.66 11.50
C GLU A 44 10.86 -12.35 10.78
N HIS A 45 9.87 -11.55 10.42
CA HIS A 45 10.06 -10.28 9.71
C HIS A 45 10.14 -9.05 10.61
N SER A 46 10.11 -9.25 11.94
CA SER A 46 10.08 -8.15 12.93
C SER A 46 8.91 -7.16 12.69
N LEU A 47 7.75 -7.68 12.32
CA LEU A 47 6.54 -6.91 12.05
C LEU A 47 5.59 -6.92 13.24
N ASP A 48 4.86 -5.83 13.39
CA ASP A 48 3.73 -5.76 14.30
C ASP A 48 2.55 -6.60 13.73
N THR A 49 2.22 -7.69 14.42
CA THR A 49 1.16 -8.62 14.02
C THR A 49 -0.20 -7.94 13.94
N ASP A 50 -0.49 -7.06 14.89
CA ASP A 50 -1.75 -6.34 14.95
C ASP A 50 -1.89 -5.34 13.82
N PHE A 51 -0.79 -4.69 13.44
CA PHE A 51 -0.77 -3.78 12.30
C PHE A 51 -0.97 -4.52 10.99
N LEU A 52 -0.23 -5.62 10.75
CA LEU A 52 -0.40 -6.44 9.54
C LEU A 52 -1.83 -6.97 9.42
N LEU A 53 -2.38 -7.55 10.50
CA LEU A 53 -3.76 -8.06 10.51
C LEU A 53 -4.79 -6.96 10.27
N THR A 54 -4.56 -5.76 10.82
CA THR A 54 -5.44 -4.62 10.58
C THR A 54 -5.46 -4.25 9.10
N VAL A 55 -4.30 -4.20 8.45
CA VAL A 55 -4.20 -3.90 7.01
C VAL A 55 -4.86 -5.00 6.18
N ILE A 56 -4.57 -6.29 6.46
CA ILE A 56 -5.18 -7.41 5.73
C ILE A 56 -6.70 -7.38 5.87
N ASN A 57 -7.22 -7.25 7.10
CA ASN A 57 -8.65 -7.26 7.34
C ASN A 57 -9.37 -6.05 6.74
N SER A 58 -8.75 -4.86 6.77
CA SER A 58 -9.29 -3.67 6.09
C SER A 58 -9.29 -3.81 4.56
N PHE A 59 -8.30 -4.53 4.00
CA PHE A 59 -8.25 -4.80 2.57
C PHE A 59 -9.32 -5.79 2.11
N LEU A 60 -9.57 -6.83 2.93
CA LEU A 60 -10.53 -7.89 2.59
C LEU A 60 -11.98 -7.52 2.90
N ASN A 61 -12.23 -6.58 3.80
CA ASN A 61 -13.56 -6.22 4.28
C ASN A 61 -13.76 -4.71 4.24
N GLU A 62 -14.55 -4.21 3.31
CA GLU A 62 -14.82 -2.79 3.15
C GLU A 62 -15.44 -2.11 4.38
N GLU A 63 -16.22 -2.88 5.16
CA GLU A 63 -16.86 -2.40 6.39
C GLU A 63 -15.94 -2.48 7.62
N TYR A 64 -14.76 -3.11 7.50
CA TYR A 64 -13.84 -3.24 8.62
C TYR A 64 -12.99 -1.98 8.75
N PHE A 65 -13.36 -1.10 9.66
CA PHE A 65 -12.60 0.10 9.99
C PHE A 65 -12.35 0.19 11.50
N PRO A 66 -11.23 -0.33 12.00
CA PRO A 66 -10.91 -0.40 13.43
C PRO A 66 -10.32 0.92 13.95
N GLU A 67 -11.10 2.00 13.99
CA GLU A 67 -10.65 3.36 14.34
C GLU A 67 -9.85 3.40 15.65
N LYS A 68 -10.35 2.75 16.71
CA LYS A 68 -9.66 2.70 18.01
C LYS A 68 -8.29 2.02 17.94
N LYS A 69 -8.18 0.99 17.11
CA LYS A 69 -6.93 0.23 16.92
C LYS A 69 -5.92 1.03 16.10
N LEU A 70 -6.38 1.78 15.09
CA LEU A 70 -5.51 2.66 14.31
C LEU A 70 -4.81 3.72 15.15
N GLN A 71 -5.45 4.18 16.23
CA GLN A 71 -4.87 5.16 17.17
C GLN A 71 -3.74 4.59 18.04
N THR A 72 -3.59 3.26 18.11
CA THR A 72 -2.53 2.60 18.91
C THR A 72 -1.24 2.37 18.13
N PHE A 73 -1.28 2.46 16.80
CA PHE A 73 -0.11 2.23 15.96
C PHE A 73 0.81 3.46 15.90
N HIS A 74 2.10 3.20 15.73
CA HIS A 74 3.08 4.26 15.51
C HIS A 74 2.84 4.93 14.15
N THR A 75 2.90 6.25 14.14
CA THR A 75 2.73 7.05 12.91
C THR A 75 3.73 6.64 11.82
N SER A 76 4.95 6.30 12.22
CA SER A 76 6.00 5.82 11.32
C SER A 76 5.64 4.53 10.59
N GLN A 77 5.00 3.57 11.27
CA GLN A 77 4.54 2.32 10.63
C GLN A 77 3.47 2.60 9.57
N ILE A 78 2.52 3.48 9.89
CA ILE A 78 1.45 3.85 8.96
C ILE A 78 2.04 4.56 7.74
N ILE A 79 2.94 5.53 7.95
CA ILE A 79 3.58 6.28 6.87
C ILE A 79 4.45 5.37 6.00
N ASP A 80 5.25 4.47 6.58
CA ASP A 80 6.04 3.51 5.81
C ASP A 80 5.16 2.64 4.89
N TYR A 81 4.06 2.12 5.42
CA TYR A 81 3.12 1.34 4.63
C TYR A 81 2.47 2.17 3.52
N LEU A 82 2.05 3.41 3.80
CA LEU A 82 1.45 4.29 2.81
C LEU A 82 2.45 4.70 1.71
N THR A 83 3.70 4.98 2.09
CA THR A 83 4.78 5.28 1.13
C THR A 83 5.02 4.09 0.19
N LYS A 84 5.11 2.87 0.71
CA LYS A 84 5.23 1.66 -0.11
C LYS A 84 4.01 1.42 -0.99
N THR A 85 2.83 1.78 -0.50
CA THR A 85 1.58 1.73 -1.27
C THR A 85 1.60 2.72 -2.42
N ASN A 86 2.00 3.97 -2.17
CA ASN A 86 2.16 5.01 -3.19
C ASN A 86 3.16 4.58 -4.28
N GLN A 87 4.32 4.02 -3.87
CA GLN A 87 5.31 3.49 -4.82
C GLN A 87 4.76 2.33 -5.66
N TYR A 88 3.95 1.44 -5.07
CA TYR A 88 3.31 0.36 -5.80
C TYR A 88 2.35 0.90 -6.87
N TYR A 89 1.54 1.91 -6.56
CA TYR A 89 0.67 2.54 -7.55
C TYR A 89 1.46 3.19 -8.68
N LEU A 90 2.49 3.96 -8.35
CA LEU A 90 3.29 4.68 -9.35
C LEU A 90 4.07 3.73 -10.28
N ARG A 91 4.68 2.67 -9.70
CA ARG A 91 5.60 1.80 -10.45
C ARG A 91 4.90 0.65 -11.18
N TYR A 92 3.76 0.19 -10.67
CA TYR A 92 3.12 -1.02 -11.18
C TYR A 92 1.67 -0.80 -11.62
N GLN A 93 0.81 -0.25 -10.78
CA GLN A 93 -0.62 -0.18 -11.09
C GLN A 93 -0.93 0.82 -12.19
N LEU A 94 -0.48 2.05 -12.10
CA LEU A 94 -0.76 3.07 -13.11
C LEU A 94 -0.19 2.69 -14.48
N PRO A 95 1.08 2.26 -14.63
CA PRO A 95 1.59 1.81 -15.92
C PRO A 95 0.86 0.58 -16.48
N ASN A 96 0.45 -0.34 -15.60
CA ASN A 96 -0.28 -1.53 -16.02
C ASN A 96 -1.68 -1.19 -16.55
N ILE A 97 -2.42 -0.33 -15.85
CA ILE A 97 -3.74 0.14 -16.31
C ILE A 97 -3.59 0.91 -17.61
N GLU A 98 -2.63 1.82 -17.73
CA GLU A 98 -2.37 2.61 -18.94
C GLU A 98 -2.11 1.71 -20.15
N ARG A 99 -1.26 0.70 -19.98
CA ARG A 99 -0.95 -0.27 -21.05
C ARG A 99 -2.20 -1.04 -21.49
N HIS A 100 -2.97 -1.59 -20.54
CA HIS A 100 -4.18 -2.34 -20.87
C HIS A 100 -5.26 -1.46 -21.49
N LEU A 101 -5.44 -0.25 -20.98
CA LEU A 101 -6.38 0.71 -21.54
C LEU A 101 -5.98 1.11 -22.96
N GLY A 102 -4.70 1.39 -23.19
CA GLY A 102 -4.17 1.69 -24.52
C GLY A 102 -4.39 0.55 -25.50
N SER A 103 -4.11 -0.69 -25.09
CA SER A 103 -4.37 -1.89 -25.89
C SER A 103 -5.86 -2.05 -26.20
N PHE A 104 -6.71 -1.88 -25.20
CA PHE A 104 -8.17 -1.97 -25.37
C PHE A 104 -8.69 -0.92 -26.38
N ILE A 105 -8.24 0.33 -26.25
CA ILE A 105 -8.63 1.41 -27.16
C ILE A 105 -8.16 1.11 -28.60
N SER A 106 -6.91 0.65 -28.77
CA SER A 106 -6.33 0.36 -30.10
C SER A 106 -6.99 -0.82 -30.82
N MET A 107 -7.49 -1.80 -30.06
CA MET A 107 -8.18 -3.00 -30.61
C MET A 107 -9.68 -2.78 -30.83
N SER A 108 -10.21 -1.68 -30.37
CA SER A 108 -11.64 -1.36 -30.48
C SER A 108 -11.97 -0.71 -31.83
N THR A 109 -13.26 -0.67 -32.16
CA THR A 109 -13.74 -0.08 -33.41
C THR A 109 -13.30 1.38 -33.56
N PRO A 110 -12.63 1.76 -34.66
CA PRO A 110 -12.21 3.14 -34.89
C PRO A 110 -13.39 4.12 -34.84
N GLY A 111 -13.19 5.26 -34.19
CA GLY A 111 -14.17 6.34 -34.16
C GLY A 111 -15.19 6.30 -33.02
N ASN A 112 -15.06 5.38 -32.05
CA ASN A 112 -15.91 5.39 -30.86
C ASN A 112 -15.52 6.55 -29.92
N PRO A 113 -16.36 7.61 -29.77
CA PRO A 113 -16.02 8.78 -28.99
C PRO A 113 -15.89 8.48 -27.48
N THR A 114 -16.58 7.44 -26.99
CA THR A 114 -16.54 7.02 -25.58
C THR A 114 -15.15 6.55 -25.18
N LEU A 115 -14.44 5.86 -26.08
CA LEU A 115 -13.06 5.41 -25.80
C LEU A 115 -12.08 6.57 -25.61
N GLY A 116 -12.24 7.62 -26.42
CA GLY A 116 -11.46 8.84 -26.26
C GLY A 116 -11.75 9.56 -24.93
N LEU A 117 -13.00 9.50 -24.44
CA LEU A 117 -13.38 10.03 -23.12
C LEU A 117 -12.72 9.23 -22.00
N ILE A 118 -12.77 7.90 -22.06
CA ILE A 118 -12.13 7.03 -21.05
C ILE A 118 -10.62 7.29 -20.99
N GLY A 119 -9.95 7.41 -22.13
CA GLY A 119 -8.52 7.72 -22.20
C GLY A 119 -8.19 9.05 -21.53
N ARG A 120 -8.94 10.12 -21.85
CA ARG A 120 -8.76 11.45 -21.22
C ARG A 120 -9.04 11.42 -19.73
N PHE A 121 -10.10 10.76 -19.30
CA PHE A 121 -10.43 10.61 -17.88
C PHE A 121 -9.29 9.91 -17.13
N PHE A 122 -8.75 8.82 -17.67
CA PHE A 122 -7.63 8.11 -17.03
C PHE A 122 -6.38 8.98 -16.96
N SER A 123 -6.05 9.75 -18.00
CA SER A 123 -4.92 10.66 -17.98
C SER A 123 -5.06 11.72 -16.89
N SER A 124 -6.23 12.36 -16.79
CA SER A 124 -6.51 13.35 -15.74
C SER A 124 -6.44 12.74 -14.34
N PHE A 125 -7.05 11.58 -14.14
CA PHE A 125 -6.99 10.83 -12.88
C PHE A 125 -5.54 10.49 -12.49
N LYS A 126 -4.73 10.02 -13.46
CA LYS A 126 -3.31 9.69 -13.24
C LYS A 126 -2.52 10.90 -12.78
N GLU A 127 -2.70 12.07 -13.44
CA GLU A 127 -2.03 13.31 -13.08
C GLU A 127 -2.42 13.78 -11.67
N GLU A 128 -3.71 13.74 -11.33
CA GLU A 128 -4.21 14.10 -10.01
C GLU A 128 -3.66 13.18 -8.91
N LEU A 129 -3.64 11.87 -9.17
CA LEU A 129 -3.10 10.89 -8.23
C LEU A 129 -1.60 11.10 -7.99
N ILE A 130 -0.82 11.34 -9.04
CA ILE A 130 0.62 11.62 -8.92
C ILE A 130 0.83 12.90 -8.10
N ALA A 131 0.10 13.97 -8.39
CA ALA A 131 0.20 15.23 -7.64
C ALA A 131 -0.17 15.07 -6.16
N ARG A 132 -1.19 14.24 -5.85
CA ARG A 132 -1.56 13.90 -4.49
C ARG A 132 -0.43 13.14 -3.77
N ILE A 133 0.10 12.10 -4.40
CA ILE A 133 1.21 11.30 -3.84
C ILE A 133 2.43 12.18 -3.55
N GLU A 134 2.77 13.10 -4.46
CA GLU A 134 3.86 14.05 -4.23
C GLU A 134 3.61 14.98 -3.04
N LYS A 135 2.37 15.38 -2.83
CA LYS A 135 1.97 16.18 -1.65
C LYS A 135 2.09 15.38 -0.37
N ASP A 136 1.65 14.11 -0.38
CA ASP A 136 1.75 13.22 0.76
C ASP A 136 3.23 13.05 1.16
N ASP A 137 4.10 12.69 0.21
CA ASP A 137 5.51 12.44 0.45
C ASP A 137 6.29 13.69 0.88
N LYS A 138 6.01 14.86 0.27
CA LYS A 138 6.79 16.08 0.51
C LYS A 138 6.27 16.94 1.66
N ILE A 139 4.98 16.87 1.99
CA ILE A 139 4.33 17.78 2.93
C ILE A 139 3.69 17.02 4.09
N TRP A 140 2.72 16.13 3.80
CA TRP A 140 1.88 15.56 4.83
C TRP A 140 2.60 14.54 5.69
N PHE A 141 3.36 13.62 5.11
CA PHE A 141 4.09 12.60 5.87
C PHE A 141 5.16 13.21 6.77
N PRO A 142 6.02 14.14 6.31
CA PRO A 142 6.95 14.84 7.18
C PRO A 142 6.26 15.66 8.27
N TYR A 143 5.13 16.29 7.97
CA TYR A 143 4.36 17.03 8.97
C TYR A 143 3.80 16.10 10.06
N CYS A 144 3.15 14.99 9.68
CA CYS A 144 2.63 14.00 10.62
C CYS A 144 3.73 13.41 11.50
N MET A 145 4.91 13.11 10.93
CA MET A 145 6.07 12.62 11.68
C MET A 145 6.56 13.66 12.69
N SER A 146 6.65 14.92 12.30
CA SER A 146 7.04 16.02 13.21
C SER A 146 6.04 16.18 14.37
N LEU A 147 4.75 16.09 14.07
CA LEU A 147 3.70 16.19 15.07
C LEU A 147 3.72 15.00 16.04
N SER A 148 3.88 13.79 15.52
CA SER A 148 3.98 12.57 16.34
C SER A 148 5.15 12.60 17.32
N LYS A 149 6.32 13.08 16.88
CA LYS A 149 7.49 13.30 17.74
C LYS A 149 7.20 14.31 18.85
N LYS A 150 6.54 15.43 18.54
CA LYS A 150 6.16 16.45 19.55
C LYS A 150 5.17 15.91 20.58
N LEU A 151 4.31 14.97 20.20
CA LEU A 151 3.33 14.35 21.10
C LEU A 151 3.90 13.16 21.89
N GLY A 152 5.17 12.81 21.71
CA GLY A 152 5.83 11.68 22.41
C GLY A 152 5.24 10.31 22.05
N LYS A 153 4.61 10.18 20.88
CA LYS A 153 4.00 8.93 20.41
C LYS A 153 4.95 8.02 19.62
N GLU A 154 6.18 8.48 19.36
CA GLU A 154 7.20 7.69 18.68
C GLU A 154 8.26 7.25 19.69
N PRO A 155 8.75 5.99 19.63
CA PRO A 155 9.86 5.55 20.48
C PRO A 155 11.10 6.39 20.17
N ALA A 156 11.79 6.81 21.21
CA ALA A 156 13.06 7.49 21.07
C ALA A 156 14.08 6.51 20.46
N GLY A 157 14.39 6.66 19.17
CA GLY A 157 15.46 5.88 18.54
C GLY A 157 15.15 5.22 17.18
N THR A 158 13.96 5.35 16.64
CA THR A 158 13.64 4.71 15.37
C THR A 158 13.45 5.77 14.29
N ILE A 159 14.49 6.19 13.62
CA ILE A 159 14.53 6.64 12.21
C ILE A 159 15.91 7.28 11.95
N ASP A 160 16.91 6.44 11.68
CA ASP A 160 18.10 6.85 10.91
C ASP A 160 18.10 6.24 9.49
N GLY A 161 16.95 5.75 9.01
CA GLY A 161 16.83 5.02 7.75
C GLY A 161 15.97 5.67 6.67
N LEU A 162 15.25 6.77 6.94
CA LEU A 162 14.50 7.51 5.93
C LEU A 162 15.28 8.72 5.43
N GLN A 163 16.50 8.52 4.94
CA GLN A 163 17.07 9.43 3.95
C GLN A 163 16.34 9.15 2.63
N ILE A 164 15.31 9.94 2.36
CA ILE A 164 14.77 10.09 1.01
C ILE A 164 15.84 10.87 0.23
N THR A 165 16.82 10.15 -0.31
CA THR A 165 17.76 10.73 -1.26
C THR A 165 16.99 11.03 -2.53
N SER A 166 16.93 12.32 -2.85
CA SER A 166 16.40 12.90 -4.08
C SER A 166 17.13 12.43 -5.35
N GLU A 167 18.07 11.51 -5.25
CA GLU A 167 18.98 11.11 -6.31
C GLU A 167 18.58 9.86 -7.12
N GLN A 168 17.45 9.21 -6.84
CA GLN A 168 17.02 8.04 -7.63
C GLN A 168 15.89 8.34 -8.63
N ARG A 169 15.82 9.56 -9.16
CA ARG A 169 14.83 9.96 -10.18
C ARG A 169 15.37 10.10 -11.59
N THR A 170 16.58 9.68 -11.85
CA THR A 170 17.15 9.71 -13.22
C THR A 170 17.82 8.37 -13.51
N GLU A 171 17.05 7.47 -14.09
CA GLU A 171 17.38 6.50 -15.14
C GLU A 171 16.15 5.69 -15.51
#